data_c7d7e143148506ce35af17570db98fe0
#
_entry.id   c7d7e143148506ce35af17570db98fe0
#
_cell.length_a   1.000
_cell.length_b   1.000
_cell.length_c   1.000
_cell.angle_alpha   90.00
_cell.angle_beta   90.00
_cell.angle_gamma   90.00
#
_symmetry.space_group_name_H-M   'P 1'
#
loop_
_entity.id
_entity.type
_entity.pdbx_description
1 polymer ?
#
loop_
_entity_poly.entity_id
_entity_poly.type
_entity_poly.pdbx_seq_one_letter_code
_entity_poly.pdbx_strand_id
1 'polypeptide(L)'
;MENFHSHRYKTYNSLEEKNRELLEFYIDASESVKDELYRLAEKYSKDGVLSLSDMHKQNRLTELNGKFEKIIEDLGHSTEAFAKKNMQDGFRKVYADTAESMGDIDFSMPNKKLMEKLMETPWRGDNFSGRLWKNQKKLAVSLNDILLTGLQQGKTAVEIAIMLHNRMGQGFNECHRLVRTETMHYLNDATLQRYKDADVKYVQILAARDERTCDICGGYHEKVYP
;
A
#
# COMPACT_ATOMS: atom_id res chain seq x y z
N MET A 1 19.70 -7.90 25.05
CA MET A 1 18.79 -8.49 24.05
C MET A 1 17.40 -7.84 24.00
N GLU A 2 16.84 -7.32 25.10
CA GLU A 2 15.53 -6.62 25.10
C GLU A 2 15.48 -5.34 24.25
N ASN A 3 16.58 -4.61 24.13
CA ASN A 3 16.60 -3.33 23.38
C ASN A 3 16.44 -3.45 21.85
N PHE A 4 16.93 -4.52 21.24
CA PHE A 4 16.95 -4.65 19.78
C PHE A 4 15.54 -4.86 19.18
N HIS A 5 14.73 -5.74 19.75
CA HIS A 5 13.36 -5.94 19.32
C HIS A 5 12.49 -4.69 19.54
N SER A 6 12.73 -3.95 20.62
CA SER A 6 12.03 -2.69 20.93
C SER A 6 12.25 -1.62 19.88
N HIS A 7 13.46 -1.43 19.34
CA HIS A 7 13.77 -0.39 18.36
C HIS A 7 13.10 -0.63 17.01
N ARG A 8 13.11 -1.87 16.51
CA ARG A 8 12.44 -2.22 15.24
C ARG A 8 10.93 -2.05 15.34
N TYR A 9 10.31 -2.44 16.45
CA TYR A 9 8.87 -2.21 16.65
C TYR A 9 8.52 -0.74 16.77
N LYS A 10 9.33 0.07 17.42
CA LYS A 10 9.15 1.52 17.48
C LYS A 10 9.22 2.15 16.09
N THR A 11 10.19 1.76 15.28
CA THR A 11 10.31 2.23 13.90
C THR A 11 9.11 1.81 13.07
N TYR A 12 8.68 0.54 13.16
CA TYR A 12 7.49 0.06 12.47
C TYR A 12 6.24 0.82 12.91
N ASN A 13 6.00 1.01 14.19
CA ASN A 13 4.84 1.74 14.70
C ASN A 13 4.83 3.20 14.25
N SER A 14 5.99 3.87 14.24
CA SER A 14 6.12 5.23 13.72
C SER A 14 5.78 5.31 12.23
N LEU A 15 6.17 4.31 11.42
CA LEU A 15 5.80 4.23 10.01
C LEU A 15 4.31 3.91 9.83
N GLU A 16 3.74 3.08 10.69
CA GLU A 16 2.32 2.77 10.67
C GLU A 16 1.45 4.01 10.98
N GLU A 17 1.89 4.86 11.90
CA GLU A 17 1.24 6.16 12.14
C GLU A 17 1.25 7.06 10.92
N LYS A 18 2.38 7.11 10.20
CA LYS A 18 2.50 7.85 8.93
C LYS A 18 1.59 7.27 7.84
N ASN A 19 1.34 5.96 7.84
CA ASN A 19 0.45 5.34 6.86
C ASN A 19 -1.00 5.86 6.93
N ARG A 20 -1.38 6.63 7.96
CA ARG A 20 -2.66 7.36 8.00
C ARG A 20 -2.78 8.38 6.87
N GLU A 21 -1.67 8.96 6.40
CA GLU A 21 -1.65 9.86 5.25
C GLU A 21 -2.14 9.15 3.96
N LEU A 22 -1.98 7.83 3.86
CA LEU A 22 -2.56 7.07 2.74
C LEU A 22 -4.09 7.14 2.72
N LEU A 23 -4.72 7.24 3.88
CA LEU A 23 -6.18 7.38 3.95
C LEU A 23 -6.63 8.70 3.32
N GLU A 24 -5.90 9.79 3.55
CA GLU A 24 -6.19 11.10 2.95
C GLU A 24 -6.14 11.02 1.42
N PHE A 25 -5.12 10.37 0.83
CA PHE A 25 -5.05 10.18 -0.61
C PHE A 25 -6.27 9.43 -1.17
N TYR A 26 -6.74 8.41 -0.46
CA TYR A 26 -7.92 7.64 -0.87
C TYR A 26 -9.23 8.42 -0.67
N ILE A 27 -9.33 9.26 0.35
CA ILE A 27 -10.46 10.18 0.57
C ILE A 27 -10.53 11.18 -0.57
N ASP A 28 -9.43 11.88 -0.89
CA ASP A 28 -9.36 12.88 -1.96
C ASP A 28 -9.69 12.27 -3.33
N ALA A 29 -9.15 11.09 -3.61
CA ALA A 29 -9.49 10.36 -4.83
C ALA A 29 -10.97 9.94 -4.88
N SER A 30 -11.53 9.51 -3.75
CA SER A 30 -12.96 9.16 -3.64
C SER A 30 -13.87 10.37 -3.86
N GLU A 31 -13.53 11.54 -3.30
CA GLU A 31 -14.25 12.79 -3.56
C GLU A 31 -14.16 13.16 -5.05
N SER A 32 -12.97 13.09 -5.65
CA SER A 32 -12.77 13.37 -7.07
C SER A 32 -13.62 12.46 -7.97
N VAL A 33 -13.71 11.16 -7.66
CA VAL A 33 -14.58 10.21 -8.39
C VAL A 33 -16.06 10.61 -8.27
N LYS A 34 -16.52 10.99 -7.07
CA LYS A 34 -17.90 11.45 -6.84
C LYS A 34 -18.19 12.75 -7.58
N ASP A 35 -17.27 13.71 -7.54
CA ASP A 35 -17.43 15.00 -8.20
C ASP A 35 -17.58 14.84 -9.71
N GLU A 36 -16.81 13.97 -10.35
CA GLU A 36 -16.95 13.70 -11.78
C GLU A 36 -18.31 13.08 -12.12
N LEU A 37 -18.82 12.17 -11.28
CA LEU A 37 -20.16 11.62 -11.43
C LEU A 37 -21.24 12.71 -11.26
N TYR A 38 -21.15 13.55 -10.23
CA TYR A 38 -22.14 14.60 -9.97
C TYR A 38 -22.14 15.68 -11.03
N ARG A 39 -20.97 16.09 -11.57
CA ARG A 39 -20.90 17.03 -12.71
C ARG A 39 -21.67 16.54 -13.93
N LEU A 40 -21.66 15.23 -14.18
CA LEU A 40 -22.47 14.64 -15.25
C LEU A 40 -23.95 14.55 -14.85
N ALA A 41 -24.26 14.19 -13.62
CA ALA A 41 -25.61 14.09 -13.14
C ALA A 41 -26.34 15.44 -13.17
N GLU A 42 -25.69 16.55 -12.77
CA GLU A 42 -26.25 17.89 -12.86
C GLU A 42 -26.70 18.29 -14.26
N LYS A 43 -25.97 17.82 -15.28
CA LYS A 43 -26.22 18.19 -16.66
C LYS A 43 -27.22 17.28 -17.38
N TYR A 44 -27.26 16.00 -17.01
CA TYR A 44 -27.89 14.96 -17.83
C TYR A 44 -28.85 14.06 -17.07
N SER A 45 -28.94 14.16 -15.73
CA SER A 45 -29.89 13.33 -14.98
C SER A 45 -31.33 13.88 -15.10
N LYS A 46 -32.28 12.94 -15.02
CA LYS A 46 -33.70 13.26 -14.81
C LYS A 46 -34.08 12.61 -13.49
N ASP A 47 -34.62 13.41 -12.57
CA ASP A 47 -34.96 12.97 -11.21
C ASP A 47 -33.80 12.26 -10.49
N GLY A 48 -32.58 12.74 -10.73
CA GLY A 48 -31.36 12.20 -10.13
C GLY A 48 -30.84 10.89 -10.78
N VAL A 49 -31.50 10.39 -11.81
CA VAL A 49 -31.11 9.17 -12.55
C VAL A 49 -30.41 9.54 -13.86
N LEU A 50 -29.25 8.97 -14.09
CA LEU A 50 -28.55 9.03 -15.37
C LEU A 50 -29.00 7.87 -16.24
N SER A 51 -29.60 8.15 -17.40
CA SER A 51 -29.97 7.13 -18.37
C SER A 51 -28.75 6.55 -19.06
N LEU A 52 -28.64 5.22 -19.11
CA LEU A 52 -27.55 4.55 -19.84
C LEU A 52 -27.49 5.00 -21.31
N SER A 53 -28.65 5.18 -21.93
CA SER A 53 -28.74 5.66 -23.33
C SER A 53 -28.14 7.08 -23.49
N ASP A 54 -28.38 7.98 -22.52
CA ASP A 54 -27.81 9.31 -22.53
C ASP A 54 -26.30 9.31 -22.23
N MET A 55 -25.84 8.38 -21.44
CA MET A 55 -24.42 8.18 -21.16
C MET A 55 -23.64 7.63 -22.36
N HIS A 56 -24.27 6.84 -23.24
CA HIS A 56 -23.65 6.40 -24.49
C HIS A 56 -23.60 7.52 -25.55
N LYS A 57 -24.48 8.51 -25.48
CA LYS A 57 -24.42 9.65 -26.38
C LYS A 57 -23.13 10.44 -26.17
N GLN A 58 -22.45 10.80 -27.24
CA GLN A 58 -21.22 11.60 -27.23
C GLN A 58 -20.10 10.98 -26.35
N ASN A 59 -20.08 9.65 -26.21
CA ASN A 59 -19.04 8.92 -25.45
C ASN A 59 -18.89 9.31 -23.97
N ARG A 60 -19.94 9.89 -23.33
CA ARG A 60 -19.87 10.38 -21.94
C ARG A 60 -19.46 9.31 -20.95
N LEU A 61 -19.93 8.07 -21.14
CA LEU A 61 -19.53 6.93 -20.28
C LEU A 61 -18.04 6.63 -20.42
N THR A 62 -17.54 6.61 -21.65
CA THR A 62 -16.10 6.38 -21.92
C THR A 62 -15.24 7.50 -21.32
N GLU A 63 -15.69 8.77 -21.46
CA GLU A 63 -14.98 9.91 -20.88
C GLU A 63 -14.95 9.84 -19.35
N LEU A 64 -16.08 9.49 -18.70
CA LEU A 64 -16.15 9.35 -17.25
C LEU A 64 -15.24 8.21 -16.75
N ASN A 65 -15.26 7.05 -17.43
CA ASN A 65 -14.38 5.93 -17.12
C ASN A 65 -12.90 6.34 -17.25
N GLY A 66 -12.54 7.06 -18.30
CA GLY A 66 -11.17 7.57 -18.49
C GLY A 66 -10.75 8.54 -17.38
N LYS A 67 -11.67 9.36 -16.86
CA LYS A 67 -11.41 10.21 -15.71
C LYS A 67 -11.19 9.40 -14.43
N PHE A 68 -12.01 8.37 -14.19
CA PHE A 68 -11.81 7.47 -13.05
C PHE A 68 -10.45 6.76 -13.14
N GLU A 69 -10.08 6.25 -14.31
CA GLU A 69 -8.78 5.63 -14.52
C GLU A 69 -7.63 6.59 -14.20
N LYS A 70 -7.74 7.86 -14.66
CA LYS A 70 -6.75 8.89 -14.37
C LYS A 70 -6.64 9.21 -12.87
N ILE A 71 -7.76 9.35 -12.17
CA ILE A 71 -7.78 9.58 -10.72
C ILE A 71 -7.08 8.43 -9.99
N ILE A 72 -7.35 7.18 -10.38
CA ILE A 72 -6.72 6.01 -9.77
C ILE A 72 -5.24 5.88 -10.14
N GLU A 73 -4.84 6.27 -11.33
CA GLU A 73 -3.43 6.36 -11.73
C GLU A 73 -2.67 7.37 -10.85
N ASP A 74 -3.20 8.57 -10.69
CA ASP A 74 -2.60 9.63 -9.87
C ASP A 74 -2.53 9.22 -8.38
N LEU A 75 -3.58 8.56 -7.86
CA LEU A 75 -3.59 7.93 -6.54
C LEU A 75 -2.49 6.89 -6.42
N GLY A 76 -2.30 6.05 -7.44
CA GLY A 76 -1.25 5.03 -7.49
C GLY A 76 0.15 5.64 -7.39
N HIS A 77 0.43 6.68 -8.17
CA HIS A 77 1.71 7.39 -8.13
C HIS A 77 1.99 8.03 -6.77
N SER A 78 1.02 8.72 -6.20
CA SER A 78 1.15 9.35 -4.88
C SER A 78 1.40 8.31 -3.78
N THR A 79 0.65 7.22 -3.80
CA THR A 79 0.79 6.09 -2.87
C THR A 79 2.16 5.42 -2.99
N GLU A 80 2.61 5.16 -4.22
CA GLU A 80 3.91 4.52 -4.47
C GLU A 80 5.07 5.38 -3.96
N ALA A 81 5.07 6.66 -4.30
CA ALA A 81 6.10 7.60 -3.89
C ALA A 81 6.18 7.74 -2.36
N PHE A 82 5.03 7.89 -1.71
CA PHE A 82 4.92 7.98 -0.26
C PHE A 82 5.42 6.71 0.44
N ALA A 83 4.94 5.54 0.02
CA ALA A 83 5.31 4.27 0.63
C ALA A 83 6.79 3.96 0.44
N LYS A 84 7.34 4.13 -0.76
CA LYS A 84 8.77 3.92 -1.04
C LYS A 84 9.65 4.82 -0.18
N LYS A 85 9.30 6.09 -0.04
CA LYS A 85 10.04 7.03 0.82
C LYS A 85 10.06 6.56 2.27
N ASN A 86 8.89 6.25 2.82
CA ASN A 86 8.77 5.79 4.20
C ASN A 86 9.52 4.47 4.46
N MET A 87 9.46 3.52 3.52
CA MET A 87 10.22 2.27 3.59
C MET A 87 11.73 2.54 3.58
N GLN A 88 12.23 3.43 2.72
CA GLN A 88 13.65 3.78 2.67
C GLN A 88 14.13 4.46 3.96
N ASP A 89 13.33 5.38 4.51
CA ASP A 89 13.64 6.04 5.78
C ASP A 89 13.65 5.02 6.94
N GLY A 90 12.69 4.11 6.95
CA GLY A 90 12.63 3.01 7.91
C GLY A 90 13.82 2.05 7.79
N PHE A 91 14.21 1.70 6.57
CA PHE A 91 15.38 0.86 6.29
C PHE A 91 16.64 1.47 6.91
N ARG A 92 16.92 2.74 6.62
CA ARG A 92 18.09 3.44 7.14
C ARG A 92 18.10 3.42 8.67
N LYS A 93 16.95 3.69 9.28
CA LYS A 93 16.83 3.70 10.73
C LYS A 93 17.07 2.33 11.32
N VAL A 94 16.42 1.28 10.81
CA VAL A 94 16.62 -0.10 11.32
C VAL A 94 18.05 -0.58 11.10
N TYR A 95 18.66 -0.23 9.97
CA TYR A 95 20.06 -0.58 9.69
C TYR A 95 21.00 0.06 10.72
N ALA A 96 20.81 1.37 11.03
CA ALA A 96 21.59 2.07 12.03
C ALA A 96 21.35 1.53 13.45
N ASP A 97 20.08 1.34 13.85
CA ASP A 97 19.72 0.78 15.14
C ASP A 97 20.31 -0.64 15.35
N THR A 98 20.40 -1.41 14.24
CA THR A 98 21.03 -2.74 14.25
C THR A 98 22.54 -2.63 14.48
N ALA A 99 23.23 -1.71 13.79
CA ALA A 99 24.65 -1.48 13.97
C ALA A 99 24.98 -1.06 15.42
N GLU A 100 24.24 -0.10 15.95
CA GLU A 100 24.38 0.38 17.33
C GLU A 100 24.18 -0.76 18.34
N SER A 101 23.17 -1.61 18.14
CA SER A 101 22.91 -2.76 19.03
C SER A 101 24.02 -3.81 19.03
N MET A 102 24.81 -3.86 17.95
CA MET A 102 26.00 -4.72 17.84
C MET A 102 27.27 -4.07 18.41
N GLY A 103 27.18 -2.82 18.88
CA GLY A 103 28.33 -2.03 19.35
C GLY A 103 29.21 -1.51 18.23
N ASP A 104 28.74 -1.55 16.99
CA ASP A 104 29.45 -1.02 15.82
C ASP A 104 29.03 0.43 15.59
N ILE A 105 29.91 1.36 15.97
CA ILE A 105 29.68 2.80 15.87
C ILE A 105 30.30 3.42 14.59
N ASP A 106 31.17 2.70 13.91
CA ASP A 106 31.89 3.15 12.71
C ASP A 106 31.39 2.42 11.43
N PHE A 107 30.07 2.31 11.27
CA PHE A 107 29.49 1.67 10.09
C PHE A 107 29.18 2.67 8.97
N SER A 108 29.23 2.19 7.73
CA SER A 108 28.77 2.96 6.57
C SER A 108 27.34 2.59 6.22
N MET A 109 26.50 3.62 5.95
CA MET A 109 25.13 3.39 5.46
C MET A 109 25.15 2.77 4.06
N PRO A 110 24.26 1.83 3.76
CA PRO A 110 24.08 1.31 2.42
C PRO A 110 23.79 2.43 1.42
N ASN A 111 24.37 2.35 0.24
CA ASN A 111 24.07 3.32 -0.80
C ASN A 111 22.63 3.20 -1.31
N LYS A 112 22.12 4.27 -1.89
CA LYS A 112 20.75 4.34 -2.41
C LYS A 112 20.44 3.22 -3.41
N LYS A 113 21.40 2.90 -4.29
CA LYS A 113 21.24 1.85 -5.32
C LYS A 113 20.99 0.47 -4.73
N LEU A 114 21.68 0.12 -3.63
CA LEU A 114 21.45 -1.15 -2.93
C LEU A 114 20.06 -1.18 -2.30
N MET A 115 19.65 -0.11 -1.63
CA MET A 115 18.32 -0.01 -1.03
C MET A 115 17.20 -0.12 -2.07
N GLU A 116 17.36 0.55 -3.23
CA GLU A 116 16.43 0.43 -4.35
C GLU A 116 16.40 -1.00 -4.91
N LYS A 117 17.56 -1.62 -5.11
CA LYS A 117 17.64 -3.01 -5.58
C LYS A 117 16.92 -3.97 -4.64
N LEU A 118 17.08 -3.83 -3.32
CA LEU A 118 16.37 -4.66 -2.34
C LEU A 118 14.86 -4.48 -2.44
N MET A 119 14.38 -3.24 -2.60
CA MET A 119 12.96 -2.92 -2.74
C MET A 119 12.37 -3.44 -4.07
N GLU A 120 13.16 -3.47 -5.13
CA GLU A 120 12.75 -3.97 -6.45
C GLU A 120 12.84 -5.49 -6.57
N THR A 121 13.56 -6.16 -5.65
CA THR A 121 13.71 -7.61 -5.67
C THR A 121 12.35 -8.28 -5.39
N PRO A 122 11.84 -9.10 -6.33
CA PRO A 122 10.59 -9.80 -6.12
C PRO A 122 10.69 -10.79 -4.95
N TRP A 123 9.68 -10.81 -4.11
CA TRP A 123 9.46 -11.87 -3.13
C TRP A 123 8.01 -12.37 -3.22
N ARG A 124 7.80 -13.68 -3.08
CA ARG A 124 6.48 -14.30 -3.28
C ARG A 124 5.83 -13.93 -4.62
N GLY A 125 6.63 -13.88 -5.68
CA GLY A 125 6.16 -13.75 -7.06
C GLY A 125 6.12 -12.34 -7.64
N ASP A 126 6.24 -11.26 -6.83
CA ASP A 126 6.27 -9.88 -7.31
C ASP A 126 6.92 -8.94 -6.29
N ASN A 127 7.23 -7.71 -6.70
CA ASN A 127 7.71 -6.64 -5.82
C ASN A 127 6.56 -5.71 -5.38
N PHE A 128 6.85 -4.76 -4.49
CA PHE A 128 5.88 -3.79 -3.99
C PHE A 128 5.15 -3.04 -5.11
N SER A 129 5.91 -2.45 -6.05
CA SER A 129 5.34 -1.67 -7.15
C SER A 129 4.40 -2.50 -8.01
N GLY A 130 4.83 -3.70 -8.42
CA GLY A 130 3.99 -4.60 -9.24
C GLY A 130 2.67 -4.95 -8.55
N ARG A 131 2.71 -5.25 -7.24
CA ARG A 131 1.50 -5.53 -6.45
C ARG A 131 0.61 -4.31 -6.28
N LEU A 132 1.20 -3.13 -6.04
CA LEU A 132 0.44 -1.89 -5.92
C LEU A 132 -0.31 -1.59 -7.22
N TRP A 133 0.38 -1.59 -8.35
CA TRP A 133 -0.24 -1.29 -9.64
C TRP A 133 -1.30 -2.32 -10.06
N LYS A 134 -1.12 -3.57 -9.68
CA LYS A 134 -2.15 -4.61 -9.86
C LYS A 134 -3.42 -4.30 -9.06
N ASN A 135 -3.27 -3.84 -7.82
CA ASN A 135 -4.40 -3.43 -6.97
C ASN A 135 -5.08 -2.18 -7.55
N GLN A 136 -4.32 -1.18 -8.00
CA GLN A 136 -4.89 0.04 -8.60
C GLN A 136 -5.66 -0.27 -9.89
N LYS A 137 -5.11 -1.10 -10.76
CA LYS A 137 -5.82 -1.55 -11.97
C LYS A 137 -7.14 -2.26 -11.64
N LYS A 138 -7.11 -3.16 -10.65
CA LYS A 138 -8.31 -3.85 -10.17
C LYS A 138 -9.34 -2.87 -9.59
N LEU A 139 -8.89 -1.84 -8.88
CA LEU A 139 -9.76 -0.79 -8.33
C LEU A 139 -10.42 -0.01 -9.45
N ALA A 140 -9.69 0.47 -10.45
CA ALA A 140 -10.23 1.21 -11.60
C ALA A 140 -11.28 0.39 -12.35
N VAL A 141 -11.01 -0.87 -12.66
CA VAL A 141 -11.98 -1.79 -13.30
C VAL A 141 -13.23 -1.92 -12.43
N SER A 142 -13.08 -2.12 -11.13
CA SER A 142 -14.24 -2.26 -10.22
C SER A 142 -15.10 -0.99 -10.15
N LEU A 143 -14.51 0.21 -10.22
CA LEU A 143 -15.27 1.46 -10.25
C LEU A 143 -16.08 1.58 -11.54
N ASN A 144 -15.48 1.22 -12.67
CA ASN A 144 -16.19 1.21 -13.97
C ASN A 144 -17.35 0.20 -13.99
N ASP A 145 -17.16 -0.99 -13.42
CA ASP A 145 -18.20 -2.01 -13.30
C ASP A 145 -19.36 -1.54 -12.40
N ILE A 146 -19.05 -0.89 -11.28
CA ILE A 146 -20.05 -0.31 -10.36
C ILE A 146 -20.85 0.78 -11.07
N LEU A 147 -20.20 1.68 -11.79
CA LEU A 147 -20.87 2.72 -12.55
C LEU A 147 -21.82 2.11 -13.59
N LEU A 148 -21.33 1.21 -14.41
CA LEU A 148 -22.14 0.56 -15.45
C LEU A 148 -23.33 -0.18 -14.87
N THR A 149 -23.11 -0.98 -13.80
CA THR A 149 -24.16 -1.73 -13.12
C THR A 149 -25.21 -0.78 -12.53
N GLY A 150 -24.79 0.30 -11.87
CA GLY A 150 -25.70 1.31 -11.32
C GLY A 150 -26.58 1.96 -12.38
N LEU A 151 -25.98 2.34 -13.51
CA LEU A 151 -26.69 2.92 -14.66
C LEU A 151 -27.69 1.91 -15.27
N GLN A 152 -27.31 0.64 -15.42
CA GLN A 152 -28.21 -0.42 -15.92
C GLN A 152 -29.40 -0.68 -15.01
N GLN A 153 -29.20 -0.55 -13.70
CA GLN A 153 -30.23 -0.74 -12.69
C GLN A 153 -31.10 0.50 -12.47
N GLY A 154 -30.82 1.61 -13.17
CA GLY A 154 -31.57 2.86 -12.99
C GLY A 154 -31.34 3.51 -11.63
N LYS A 155 -30.20 3.27 -10.99
CA LYS A 155 -29.86 3.90 -9.70
C LYS A 155 -29.64 5.39 -9.86
N THR A 156 -29.98 6.12 -8.81
CA THR A 156 -29.68 7.55 -8.73
C THR A 156 -28.16 7.78 -8.67
N ALA A 157 -27.70 8.96 -9.09
CA ALA A 157 -26.30 9.34 -8.96
C ALA A 157 -25.78 9.25 -7.51
N VAL A 158 -26.66 9.53 -6.54
CA VAL A 158 -26.32 9.41 -5.10
C VAL A 158 -26.07 7.95 -4.71
N GLU A 159 -26.92 7.02 -5.13
CA GLU A 159 -26.74 5.59 -4.84
C GLU A 159 -25.45 5.06 -5.49
N ILE A 160 -25.18 5.46 -6.73
CA ILE A 160 -23.92 5.10 -7.43
C ILE A 160 -22.72 5.68 -6.68
N ALA A 161 -22.77 6.96 -6.26
CA ALA A 161 -21.70 7.60 -5.50
C ALA A 161 -21.39 6.88 -4.19
N ILE A 162 -22.41 6.40 -3.47
CA ILE A 162 -22.23 5.61 -2.24
C ILE A 162 -21.52 4.28 -2.57
N MET A 163 -21.90 3.59 -3.63
CA MET A 163 -21.26 2.35 -4.05
C MET A 163 -19.78 2.55 -4.42
N LEU A 164 -19.48 3.62 -5.17
CA LEU A 164 -18.11 4.00 -5.53
C LEU A 164 -17.27 4.33 -4.28
N HIS A 165 -17.82 5.12 -3.36
CA HIS A 165 -17.17 5.46 -2.10
C HIS A 165 -16.82 4.20 -1.27
N ASN A 166 -17.76 3.29 -1.13
CA ASN A 166 -17.52 2.03 -0.41
C ASN A 166 -16.41 1.19 -1.07
N ARG A 167 -16.36 1.15 -2.40
CA ARG A 167 -15.29 0.46 -3.12
C ARG A 167 -13.93 1.13 -2.93
N MET A 168 -13.88 2.46 -2.89
CA MET A 168 -12.67 3.21 -2.57
C MET A 168 -12.14 2.88 -1.17
N GLY A 169 -13.03 2.79 -0.16
CA GLY A 169 -12.67 2.35 1.19
C GLY A 169 -12.09 0.93 1.24
N GLN A 170 -12.63 0.00 0.45
CA GLN A 170 -12.04 -1.34 0.30
C GLN A 170 -10.66 -1.28 -0.37
N GLY A 171 -10.50 -0.43 -1.39
CA GLY A 171 -9.22 -0.18 -2.06
C GLY A 171 -8.16 0.34 -1.10
N PHE A 172 -8.53 1.26 -0.20
CA PHE A 172 -7.66 1.71 0.89
C PHE A 172 -7.20 0.55 1.77
N ASN A 173 -8.12 -0.29 2.24
CA ASN A 173 -7.79 -1.42 3.10
C ASN A 173 -6.84 -2.43 2.42
N GLU A 174 -7.06 -2.70 1.12
CA GLU A 174 -6.17 -3.56 0.31
C GLU A 174 -4.76 -2.94 0.22
N CYS A 175 -4.67 -1.64 -0.05
CA CYS A 175 -3.41 -0.89 -0.14
C CYS A 175 -2.69 -0.82 1.21
N HIS A 176 -3.37 -0.43 2.27
CA HIS A 176 -2.80 -0.33 3.61
C HIS A 176 -2.21 -1.65 4.09
N ARG A 177 -2.92 -2.76 3.87
CA ARG A 177 -2.41 -4.10 4.18
C ARG A 177 -1.15 -4.44 3.36
N LEU A 178 -1.13 -4.06 2.07
CA LEU A 178 0.05 -4.26 1.22
C LEU A 178 1.24 -3.47 1.78
N VAL A 179 1.08 -2.16 2.00
CA VAL A 179 2.14 -1.28 2.51
C VAL A 179 2.70 -1.79 3.84
N ARG A 180 1.84 -2.20 4.78
CA ARG A 180 2.28 -2.79 6.05
C ARG A 180 3.14 -4.03 5.86
N THR A 181 2.71 -4.93 4.99
CA THR A 181 3.41 -6.20 4.74
C THR A 181 4.77 -5.95 4.08
N GLU A 182 4.81 -5.09 3.07
CA GLU A 182 6.05 -4.75 2.37
C GLU A 182 7.03 -3.96 3.26
N THR A 183 6.51 -3.04 4.07
CA THR A 183 7.32 -2.32 5.07
C THR A 183 8.01 -3.30 6.01
N MET A 184 7.27 -4.23 6.59
CA MET A 184 7.85 -5.22 7.52
C MET A 184 8.92 -6.09 6.85
N HIS A 185 8.68 -6.52 5.61
CA HIS A 185 9.66 -7.27 4.83
C HIS A 185 10.94 -6.45 4.63
N TYR A 186 10.81 -5.22 4.18
CA TYR A 186 11.95 -4.35 3.90
C TYR A 186 12.74 -3.93 5.16
N LEU A 187 12.08 -3.78 6.31
CA LEU A 187 12.76 -3.58 7.60
C LEU A 187 13.55 -4.83 8.05
N ASN A 188 13.04 -6.02 7.75
CA ASN A 188 13.80 -7.26 7.98
C ASN A 188 15.03 -7.34 7.06
N ASP A 189 14.90 -6.95 5.80
CA ASP A 189 16.03 -6.88 4.86
C ASP A 189 17.10 -5.90 5.34
N ALA A 190 16.72 -4.78 5.98
CA ALA A 190 17.66 -3.84 6.58
C ALA A 190 18.51 -4.51 7.69
N THR A 191 17.86 -5.27 8.55
CA THR A 191 18.53 -6.03 9.61
C THR A 191 19.48 -7.09 9.02
N LEU A 192 18.99 -7.88 8.07
CA LEU A 192 19.78 -8.92 7.42
C LEU A 192 20.95 -8.34 6.62
N GLN A 193 20.74 -7.22 5.94
CA GLN A 193 21.81 -6.54 5.22
C GLN A 193 22.90 -6.05 6.19
N ARG A 194 22.50 -5.49 7.36
CA ARG A 194 23.48 -5.05 8.37
C ARG A 194 24.29 -6.23 8.91
N TYR A 195 23.66 -7.38 9.15
CA TYR A 195 24.37 -8.58 9.57
C TYR A 195 25.38 -9.05 8.53
N LYS A 196 25.01 -9.01 7.24
CA LYS A 196 25.93 -9.34 6.13
C LYS A 196 27.12 -8.38 6.08
N ASP A 197 26.88 -7.07 6.23
CA ASP A 197 27.91 -6.05 6.17
C ASP A 197 28.87 -6.14 7.39
N ALA A 198 28.40 -6.69 8.51
CA ALA A 198 29.21 -6.95 9.72
C ALA A 198 29.85 -8.36 9.72
N ASP A 199 29.72 -9.12 8.64
CA ASP A 199 30.23 -10.50 8.54
C ASP A 199 29.73 -11.44 9.67
N VAL A 200 28.48 -11.24 10.10
CA VAL A 200 27.81 -12.10 11.08
C VAL A 200 27.64 -13.50 10.46
N LYS A 201 28.17 -14.52 11.11
CA LYS A 201 28.16 -15.89 10.58
C LYS A 201 26.90 -16.67 10.92
N TYR A 202 26.26 -16.35 12.03
CA TYR A 202 25.09 -17.08 12.53
C TYR A 202 24.05 -16.13 13.08
N VAL A 203 22.79 -16.43 12.79
CA VAL A 203 21.63 -15.70 13.33
C VAL A 203 20.70 -16.67 14.05
N GLN A 204 20.13 -16.23 15.19
CA GLN A 204 19.13 -16.98 15.92
C GLN A 204 17.75 -16.37 15.67
N ILE A 205 16.77 -17.21 15.34
CA ILE A 205 15.39 -16.78 15.17
C ILE A 205 14.70 -16.72 16.53
N LEU A 206 14.21 -15.54 16.89
CA LEU A 206 13.37 -15.35 18.07
C LEU A 206 11.94 -15.06 17.64
N ALA A 207 11.06 -16.05 17.73
CA ALA A 207 9.63 -15.86 17.53
C ALA A 207 9.00 -15.28 18.81
N ALA A 208 7.99 -14.42 18.65
CA ALA A 208 7.16 -14.03 19.78
C ALA A 208 6.48 -15.28 20.37
N ARG A 209 6.36 -15.36 21.69
CA ARG A 209 5.63 -16.45 22.37
C ARG A 209 4.29 -15.93 22.85
N ASP A 210 3.43 -15.60 21.89
CA ASP A 210 2.08 -15.11 22.14
C ASP A 210 1.05 -15.95 21.36
N GLU A 211 -0.23 -15.73 21.63
CA GLU A 211 -1.36 -16.44 21.00
C GLU A 211 -1.44 -16.23 19.47
N ARG A 212 -0.68 -15.28 18.92
CA ARG A 212 -0.63 -14.96 17.48
C ARG A 212 0.50 -15.68 16.76
N THR A 213 1.38 -16.34 17.48
CA THR A 213 2.50 -17.07 16.89
C THR A 213 2.00 -18.41 16.36
N CYS A 214 1.99 -18.55 15.01
CA CYS A 214 1.60 -19.81 14.38
C CYS A 214 2.66 -20.91 14.64
N ASP A 215 2.25 -22.18 14.50
CA ASP A 215 3.09 -23.36 14.73
C ASP A 215 4.39 -23.34 13.89
N ILE A 216 4.33 -22.80 12.68
CA ILE A 216 5.50 -22.66 11.79
C ILE A 216 6.52 -21.70 12.44
N CYS A 217 6.09 -20.50 12.83
CA CYS A 217 6.98 -19.52 13.46
C CYS A 217 7.48 -19.99 14.82
N GLY A 218 6.62 -20.61 15.63
CA GLY A 218 6.99 -21.24 16.90
C GLY A 218 8.02 -22.34 16.71
N GLY A 219 7.91 -23.14 15.66
CA GLY A 219 8.84 -24.20 15.31
C GLY A 219 10.25 -23.72 14.93
N TYR A 220 10.42 -22.43 14.58
CA TYR A 220 11.73 -21.81 14.30
C TYR A 220 12.35 -21.10 15.50
N HIS A 221 11.61 -20.95 16.60
CA HIS A 221 12.12 -20.27 17.79
C HIS A 221 13.42 -20.90 18.30
N GLU A 222 14.40 -20.06 18.64
CA GLU A 222 15.74 -20.43 19.11
C GLU A 222 16.62 -21.24 18.13
N LYS A 223 16.14 -21.52 16.91
CA LYS A 223 17.00 -22.16 15.90
C LYS A 223 18.04 -21.17 15.36
N VAL A 224 19.24 -21.68 15.19
CA VAL A 224 20.39 -20.94 14.64
C VAL A 224 20.61 -21.33 13.20
N TYR A 225 20.83 -20.34 12.36
CA TYR A 225 21.09 -20.47 10.92
C TYR A 225 22.40 -19.78 10.55
N PRO A 226 23.15 -20.31 9.57
CA PRO A 226 24.30 -19.64 8.99
C PRO A 226 23.91 -18.45 8.13
#